data_84c9a5a3f4e895b7d12ada0ba48f1234
#
_entry.id   84c9a5a3f4e895b7d12ada0ba48f1234
#
_cell.length_a   1.000
_cell.length_b   1.000
_cell.length_c   1.000
_cell.angle_alpha   90.00
_cell.angle_beta   90.00
_cell.angle_gamma   90.00
#
_symmetry.space_group_name_H-M   'P 1'
#
loop_
_entity.id
_entity.type
_entity.pdbx_description
1 polymer ?
#
loop_
_entity_poly.entity_id
_entity_poly.type
_entity_poly.pdbx_seq_one_letter_code
_entity_poly.pdbx_strand_id
1 'polypeptide(L)'
;MVRLKVLLESCPEGVCVCGGSLIASQWVVTAGHCVFWEREITSKDVMTLFLGDHEYSIKEEKEKQMKVKQIILHEDYYDYGLLNDIALLKLEVKVNLNMYTPICLPKVGDDFTDQTAWAYGICAGF
;
A
#
# COMPACT_ATOMS: atom_id res chain seq x y z
N MET A 1 1.76 -3.40 9.01
CA MET A 1 1.08 -3.59 7.72
C MET A 1 0.01 -2.54 7.52
N VAL A 2 -0.18 -2.11 6.31
CA VAL A 2 -1.22 -1.15 5.94
C VAL A 2 -2.21 -1.84 5.01
N ARG A 3 -3.50 -1.67 5.24
CA ARG A 3 -4.55 -2.12 4.33
C ARG A 3 -5.03 -0.92 3.52
N LEU A 4 -5.02 -1.05 2.21
CA LEU A 4 -5.48 -0.02 1.28
C LEU A 4 -6.83 -0.40 0.71
N LYS A 5 -7.81 0.45 0.87
CA LYS A 5 -9.14 0.30 0.29
C LYS A 5 -9.34 1.30 -0.83
N VAL A 6 -9.77 0.80 -1.99
CA VAL A 6 -10.04 1.64 -3.16
C VAL A 6 -11.50 1.42 -3.58
N LEU A 7 -12.27 2.51 -3.63
CA LEU A 7 -13.69 2.47 -3.99
C LEU A 7 -13.85 2.78 -5.47
N LEU A 8 -14.02 1.73 -6.29
CA LEU A 8 -14.22 1.85 -7.74
C LEU A 8 -15.32 0.92 -8.19
N GLU A 9 -16.12 1.38 -9.14
CA GLU A 9 -17.21 0.58 -9.73
C GLU A 9 -16.69 -0.70 -10.42
N SER A 10 -15.46 -0.66 -10.94
CA SER A 10 -14.83 -1.81 -11.58
C SER A 10 -14.38 -2.89 -10.59
N CYS A 11 -14.36 -2.60 -9.30
CA CYS A 11 -14.00 -3.57 -8.27
C CYS A 11 -15.21 -4.42 -7.88
N PRO A 12 -14.99 -5.70 -7.46
CA PRO A 12 -16.06 -6.52 -6.91
C PRO A 12 -16.73 -5.80 -5.73
N GLU A 13 -18.08 -5.74 -5.75
CA GLU A 13 -18.86 -5.02 -4.75
C GLU A 13 -18.46 -3.54 -4.56
N GLY A 14 -17.79 -2.95 -5.57
CA GLY A 14 -17.35 -1.56 -5.53
C GLY A 14 -16.11 -1.30 -4.68
N VAL A 15 -15.45 -2.34 -4.17
CA VAL A 15 -14.28 -2.20 -3.29
C VAL A 15 -13.16 -3.14 -3.72
N CYS A 16 -11.97 -2.59 -3.92
CA CYS A 16 -10.74 -3.36 -4.06
C CYS A 16 -9.86 -3.17 -2.82
N VAL A 17 -9.13 -4.20 -2.45
CA VAL A 17 -8.24 -4.18 -1.29
C VAL A 17 -6.81 -4.53 -1.71
N CYS A 18 -5.87 -3.73 -1.27
CA CYS A 18 -4.44 -3.97 -1.44
C CYS A 18 -3.72 -3.85 -0.11
N GLY A 19 -2.51 -4.38 -0.05
CA GLY A 19 -1.62 -4.21 1.08
C GLY A 19 -0.57 -3.14 0.81
N GLY A 20 0.03 -2.65 1.87
CA GLY A 20 1.14 -1.72 1.79
C GLY A 20 1.95 -1.76 3.07
N SER A 21 3.05 -1.04 3.08
CA SER A 21 3.94 -0.95 4.23
C SER A 21 4.29 0.49 4.52
N LEU A 22 4.21 0.86 5.80
CA LEU A 22 4.67 2.17 6.25
C LEU A 22 6.20 2.18 6.20
N ILE A 23 6.79 3.15 5.53
CA ILE A 23 8.25 3.29 5.41
C ILE A 23 8.79 4.53 6.09
N ALA A 24 7.93 5.51 6.38
CA ALA A 24 8.28 6.72 7.10
C ALA A 24 7.00 7.32 7.71
N SER A 25 7.12 8.39 8.47
CA SER A 25 5.97 8.99 9.17
C SER A 25 4.82 9.42 8.25
N GLN A 26 5.10 9.68 6.99
CA GLN A 26 4.10 10.18 6.04
C GLN A 26 4.08 9.40 4.72
N TRP A 27 4.79 8.27 4.65
CA TRP A 27 4.95 7.53 3.41
C TRP A 27 4.62 6.06 3.56
N VAL A 28 3.86 5.55 2.59
CA VAL A 28 3.50 4.13 2.46
C VAL A 28 3.93 3.65 1.09
N VAL A 29 4.56 2.48 1.02
CA VAL A 29 4.86 1.82 -0.24
C VAL A 29 3.81 0.75 -0.52
N THR A 30 3.36 0.67 -1.77
CA THR A 30 2.40 -0.33 -2.25
C THR A 30 2.77 -0.75 -3.67
N ALA A 31 2.01 -1.67 -4.23
CA ALA A 31 2.20 -2.07 -5.62
C ALA A 31 1.61 -1.02 -6.57
N GLY A 32 2.26 -0.81 -7.72
CA GLY A 32 1.77 0.13 -8.72
C GLY A 32 0.40 -0.21 -9.26
N HIS A 33 0.12 -1.51 -9.44
CA HIS A 33 -1.20 -1.95 -9.93
C HIS A 33 -2.34 -1.61 -8.96
N CYS A 34 -2.04 -1.35 -7.70
CA CYS A 34 -3.05 -0.95 -6.71
C CYS A 34 -3.53 0.49 -6.90
N VAL A 35 -2.78 1.31 -7.60
CA VAL A 35 -3.11 2.72 -7.82
C VAL A 35 -3.34 3.05 -9.29
N PHE A 36 -3.33 2.07 -10.15
CA PHE A 36 -3.49 2.24 -11.59
C PHE A 36 -4.65 1.38 -12.10
N TRP A 37 -5.73 2.04 -12.51
CA TRP A 37 -6.96 1.41 -12.98
C TRP A 37 -7.43 2.10 -14.26
N GLU A 38 -7.95 1.30 -15.19
CA GLU A 38 -8.52 1.83 -16.44
C GLU A 38 -7.56 2.77 -17.19
N ARG A 39 -6.25 2.42 -17.16
CA ARG A 39 -5.15 3.16 -17.81
C ARG A 39 -4.86 4.52 -17.20
N GLU A 40 -5.31 4.76 -15.99
CA GLU A 40 -5.08 6.02 -15.28
C GLU A 40 -4.68 5.76 -13.82
N ILE A 41 -3.97 6.71 -13.24
CA ILE A 41 -3.71 6.72 -11.81
C ILE A 41 -5.03 7.04 -11.11
N THR A 42 -5.40 6.19 -10.17
CA THR A 42 -6.64 6.34 -9.40
C THR A 42 -6.63 7.64 -8.59
N SER A 43 -7.78 8.29 -8.48
CA SER A 43 -7.91 9.48 -7.63
C SER A 43 -7.60 9.13 -6.17
N LYS A 44 -6.84 9.98 -5.51
CA LYS A 44 -6.55 9.85 -4.09
C LYS A 44 -7.82 9.90 -3.22
N ASP A 45 -8.88 10.51 -3.70
CA ASP A 45 -10.13 10.69 -2.96
C ASP A 45 -10.93 9.39 -2.77
N VAL A 46 -10.67 8.38 -3.63
CA VAL A 46 -11.32 7.07 -3.51
C VAL A 46 -10.49 6.08 -2.71
N MET A 47 -9.36 6.50 -2.18
CA MET A 47 -8.46 5.67 -1.39
C MET A 47 -8.56 5.96 0.09
N THR A 48 -8.58 4.90 0.90
CA THR A 48 -8.49 4.98 2.36
C THR A 48 -7.50 3.94 2.84
N LEU A 49 -6.59 4.34 3.72
CA LEU A 49 -5.61 3.45 4.33
C LEU A 49 -5.99 3.15 5.77
N PHE A 50 -5.77 1.91 6.19
CA PHE A 50 -6.00 1.47 7.56
C PHE A 50 -4.68 0.97 8.14
N LEU A 51 -4.20 1.67 9.15
CA LEU A 51 -2.96 1.34 9.85
C LEU A 51 -3.25 0.45 11.07
N GLY A 52 -2.34 -0.47 11.36
CA GLY A 52 -2.45 -1.32 12.54
C GLY A 52 -3.46 -2.45 12.42
N ASP A 53 -3.91 -2.75 11.20
CA ASP A 53 -4.87 -3.82 10.94
C ASP A 53 -4.15 -5.16 10.87
N HIS A 54 -4.39 -6.02 11.86
CA HIS A 54 -3.79 -7.36 11.92
C HIS A 54 -4.69 -8.45 11.36
N GLU A 55 -6.01 -8.24 11.38
CA GLU A 55 -6.97 -9.19 10.86
C GLU A 55 -7.97 -8.50 9.94
N TYR A 56 -8.25 -9.13 8.81
CA TYR A 56 -9.12 -8.59 7.78
C TYR A 56 -10.57 -8.42 8.24
N SER A 57 -11.05 -9.32 9.06
CA SER A 57 -12.46 -9.40 9.47
C SER A 57 -12.77 -8.72 10.80
N ILE A 58 -11.74 -8.38 11.59
CA ILE A 58 -11.91 -7.80 12.91
C ILE A 58 -11.48 -6.34 12.90
N LYS A 59 -12.41 -5.47 13.29
CA LYS A 59 -12.12 -4.05 13.45
C LYS A 59 -11.47 -3.84 14.81
N GLU A 60 -10.16 -3.60 14.82
CA GLU A 60 -9.42 -3.35 16.04
C GLU A 60 -9.57 -1.90 16.50
N GLU A 61 -9.57 -1.70 17.83
CA GLU A 61 -9.65 -0.36 18.43
C GLU A 61 -8.48 0.53 18.02
N LYS A 62 -7.35 -0.06 17.66
CA LYS A 62 -6.13 0.65 17.25
C LYS A 62 -6.05 0.93 15.76
N GLU A 63 -7.05 0.51 15.00
CA GLU A 63 -7.10 0.75 13.58
C GLU A 63 -7.31 2.24 13.31
N LYS A 64 -6.39 2.86 12.57
CA LYS A 64 -6.47 4.27 12.24
C LYS A 64 -6.67 4.44 10.74
N GLN A 65 -7.70 5.19 10.37
CA GLN A 65 -7.94 5.57 8.98
C GLN A 65 -7.09 6.77 8.60
N MET A 66 -6.47 6.68 7.42
CA MET A 66 -5.64 7.75 6.88
C MET A 66 -6.07 8.05 5.45
N LYS A 67 -6.00 9.31 5.08
CA LYS A 67 -6.24 9.76 3.71
C LYS A 67 -4.93 9.99 2.99
N VAL A 68 -4.96 9.83 1.67
CA VAL A 68 -3.81 10.02 0.80
C VAL A 68 -3.78 11.45 0.31
N LYS A 69 -2.63 12.11 0.45
CA LYS A 69 -2.39 13.45 -0.06
C LYS A 69 -1.88 13.41 -1.50
N GLN A 70 -1.04 12.44 -1.82
CA GLN A 70 -0.38 12.33 -3.12
C GLN A 70 -0.08 10.89 -3.45
N ILE A 71 -0.26 10.51 -4.71
CA ILE A 71 0.09 9.19 -5.25
C ILE A 71 1.26 9.39 -6.21
N ILE A 72 2.34 8.64 -6.01
CA ILE A 72 3.50 8.62 -6.90
C ILE A 72 3.66 7.21 -7.46
N LEU A 73 3.32 7.03 -8.71
CA LEU A 73 3.55 5.78 -9.43
C LEU A 73 4.96 5.81 -10.02
N HIS A 74 5.64 4.66 -10.00
CA HIS A 74 6.97 4.56 -10.61
C HIS A 74 6.89 5.04 -12.07
N GLU A 75 7.81 5.89 -12.49
CA GLU A 75 7.79 6.50 -13.83
C GLU A 75 7.89 5.50 -14.97
N ASP A 76 8.51 4.34 -14.70
CA ASP A 76 8.64 3.25 -15.66
C ASP A 76 7.65 2.11 -15.40
N TYR A 77 6.56 2.39 -14.68
CA TYR A 77 5.51 1.41 -14.48
C TYR A 77 4.89 1.01 -15.82
N TYR A 78 4.74 -0.28 -16.00
CA TYR A 78 4.12 -0.83 -17.20
C TYR A 78 3.14 -1.92 -16.79
N ASP A 79 1.86 -1.68 -17.01
CA ASP A 79 0.78 -2.58 -16.55
C ASP A 79 0.75 -3.92 -17.31
N TYR A 80 1.23 -3.93 -18.54
CA TYR A 80 1.34 -5.15 -19.32
C TYR A 80 2.61 -5.90 -18.92
N GLY A 81 2.45 -6.90 -18.05
CA GLY A 81 3.56 -7.63 -17.47
C GLY A 81 4.02 -7.14 -16.11
N LEU A 82 3.38 -6.10 -15.58
CA LEU A 82 3.63 -5.54 -14.25
C LEU A 82 5.11 -5.21 -13.99
N LEU A 83 5.72 -4.47 -14.92
CA LEU A 83 7.09 -4.00 -14.75
C LEU A 83 7.11 -2.76 -13.85
N ASN A 84 8.09 -2.70 -12.94
CA ASN A 84 8.24 -1.61 -11.98
C ASN A 84 6.95 -1.36 -11.17
N ASP A 85 6.35 -2.46 -10.70
CA ASP A 85 5.06 -2.47 -10.02
C ASP A 85 5.18 -1.96 -8.59
N ILE A 86 5.45 -0.66 -8.46
CA ILE A 86 5.65 0.00 -7.18
C ILE A 86 5.09 1.42 -7.20
N ALA A 87 4.49 1.82 -6.09
CA ALA A 87 3.98 3.17 -5.90
C ALA A 87 4.22 3.65 -4.48
N LEU A 88 4.29 4.95 -4.30
CA LEU A 88 4.37 5.61 -3.00
C LEU A 88 3.12 6.42 -2.75
N LEU A 89 2.61 6.32 -1.54
CA LEU A 89 1.46 7.10 -1.09
C LEU A 89 1.92 8.05 0.00
N LYS A 90 1.73 9.35 -0.23
CA LYS A 90 1.98 10.35 0.81
C LYS A 90 0.71 10.56 1.60
N LEU A 91 0.79 10.44 2.91
CA LEU A 91 -0.34 10.63 3.81
C LEU A 91 -0.62 12.12 4.04
N GLU A 92 -1.88 12.47 4.28
CA GLU A 92 -2.25 13.86 4.62
C GLU A 92 -1.67 14.30 5.97
N VAL A 93 -1.54 13.36 6.92
CA VAL A 93 -1.09 13.62 8.28
C VAL A 93 0.06 12.68 8.61
N LYS A 94 1.04 13.16 9.36
CA LYS A 94 2.14 12.32 9.84
C LYS A 94 1.65 11.33 10.89
N VAL A 95 2.17 10.10 10.81
CA VAL A 95 1.87 9.02 11.74
C VAL A 95 2.87 9.02 12.89
N ASN A 96 2.40 8.71 14.09
CA ASN A 96 3.29 8.53 15.24
C ASN A 96 4.05 7.22 15.11
N LEU A 97 5.35 7.27 14.84
CA LEU A 97 6.20 6.10 14.63
C LEU A 97 6.44 5.29 15.92
N ASN A 98 6.09 5.82 17.08
CA ASN A 98 6.13 5.07 18.33
C ASN A 98 4.93 4.10 18.44
N MET A 99 3.83 4.41 17.75
CA MET A 99 2.64 3.57 17.71
C MET A 99 2.64 2.63 16.51
N TYR A 100 3.17 3.08 15.38
CA TYR A 100 3.17 2.35 14.11
C TYR A 100 4.61 2.27 13.60
N THR A 101 5.22 1.09 13.75
CA THR A 101 6.62 0.89 13.37
C THR A 101 6.77 0.77 11.85
N PRO A 102 7.57 1.63 11.22
CA PRO A 102 7.83 1.49 9.79
C PRO A 102 8.75 0.30 9.50
N ILE A 103 8.62 -0.25 8.29
CA ILE A 103 9.55 -1.26 7.81
C ILE A 103 10.84 -0.59 7.35
N CYS A 104 11.97 -1.27 7.55
CA CYS A 104 13.27 -0.78 7.09
C CYS A 104 13.40 -0.96 5.59
N LEU A 105 13.92 0.06 4.92
CA LEU A 105 14.27 -0.02 3.51
C LEU A 105 15.68 -0.56 3.35
N PRO A 106 15.97 -1.27 2.24
CA PRO A 106 17.33 -1.73 1.96
C PRO A 106 18.26 -0.54 1.66
N LYS A 107 19.55 -0.76 1.80
CA LYS A 107 20.56 0.20 1.36
C LYS A 107 20.79 0.06 -0.13
N VAL A 108 21.20 1.14 -0.77
CA VAL A 108 21.55 1.13 -2.19
C VAL A 108 22.66 0.10 -2.43
N GLY A 109 22.44 -0.79 -3.38
CA GLY A 109 23.40 -1.85 -3.72
C GLY A 109 23.22 -3.15 -2.97
N ASP A 110 22.29 -3.23 -1.99
CA ASP A 110 21.99 -4.49 -1.32
C ASP A 110 21.47 -5.53 -2.34
N ASP A 111 22.00 -6.74 -2.24
CA ASP A 111 21.59 -7.86 -3.06
C ASP A 111 21.11 -9.00 -2.15
N PHE A 112 19.83 -9.35 -2.30
CA PHE A 112 19.17 -10.37 -1.49
C PHE A 112 18.98 -11.69 -2.25
N THR A 113 19.66 -11.85 -3.39
CA THR A 113 19.60 -13.06 -4.21
C THR A 113 19.95 -14.29 -3.35
N ASP A 114 19.17 -15.36 -3.50
CA ASP A 114 19.32 -16.63 -2.77
C ASP A 114 19.16 -16.53 -1.24
N GLN A 115 18.64 -15.42 -0.74
CA GLN A 115 18.32 -15.26 0.68
C GLN A 115 16.85 -15.59 0.94
N THR A 116 16.59 -16.12 2.13
CA THR A 116 15.22 -16.38 2.58
C THR A 116 14.53 -15.06 2.91
N ALA A 117 13.31 -14.88 2.38
CA ALA A 117 12.48 -13.73 2.67
C ALA A 117 11.22 -14.15 3.42
N TRP A 118 10.72 -13.26 4.27
CA TRP A 118 9.47 -13.43 4.96
C TRP A 118 8.42 -12.51 4.35
N ALA A 119 7.27 -13.08 4.03
CA ALA A 119 6.13 -12.31 3.53
C ALA A 119 5.06 -12.22 4.61
N TYR A 120 4.61 -11.01 4.91
CA TYR A 120 3.56 -10.75 5.87
C TYR A 120 2.37 -10.11 5.16
N GLY A 121 1.18 -10.59 5.44
CA GLY A 121 0.00 -10.05 4.81
C GLY A 121 -1.22 -10.91 5.01
N ILE A 122 -2.27 -10.55 4.32
CA ILE A 122 -3.53 -11.28 4.29
C ILE A 122 -3.67 -11.91 2.91
N CYS A 123 -3.77 -13.25 2.86
CA CYS A 123 -4.07 -13.94 1.61
C CYS A 123 -5.53 -13.71 1.24
N ALA A 124 -5.77 -13.03 0.13
CA ALA A 124 -7.11 -12.75 -0.35
C ALA A 124 -7.60 -13.72 -1.42
N GLY A 125 -6.95 -14.86 -1.57
CA GLY A 125 -7.41 -15.94 -2.44
C GLY A 125 -7.40 -15.63 -3.94
N PHE A 126 -6.34 -15.06 -4.40
CA PHE A 126 -6.13 -14.91 -5.85
C PHE A 126 -5.58 -16.18 -6.44
#